data_3ac47fc03583d9091f93b9ec8d1107ed
#
_entry.id   3ac47fc03583d9091f93b9ec8d1107ed
#
_cell.length_a   1.000
_cell.length_b   1.000
_cell.length_c   1.000
_cell.angle_alpha   90.00
_cell.angle_beta   90.00
_cell.angle_gamma   90.00
#
_symmetry.space_group_name_H-M   'P 1'
#
loop_
_entity.id
_entity.type
_entity.pdbx_description
1 polymer ?
#
loop_
_entity_poly.entity_id
_entity_poly.type
_entity_poly.pdbx_seq_one_letter_code
_entity_poly.pdbx_strand_id
1 'polypeptide(L)'
;MLSALLALPAATWATAGPEGADGGARLSICYNYGCASEGSVHVRGPTLRRIGERLAAARNAAEERERLAGAVGGLYRVAATQTAVAADRAGNLLDGGADGRMDCIDHSTSTTRLLQLLEARGALRFHRVVEPARRTRLILQHFSAVIEVLSVAERIDRLPPGQALAGCNCTEDGLVIGGIGEADGDDRPGQRYVVDSWFVDNGEPAVVLPLAEWLNGGGPNVQ
;
A
#
# COMPACT_ATOMS: atom_id res chain seq x y z
N MET A 1 -5.26 38.18 26.53
CA MET A 1 -4.76 36.80 26.57
C MET A 1 -4.75 36.27 25.13
N LEU A 2 -3.59 36.26 24.46
CA LEU A 2 -3.45 35.73 23.10
C LEU A 2 -3.15 34.24 23.21
N SER A 3 -4.06 33.41 22.70
CA SER A 3 -3.80 31.98 22.53
C SER A 3 -2.98 31.75 21.26
N ALA A 4 -1.74 31.37 21.41
CA ALA A 4 -0.87 30.94 20.31
C ALA A 4 -1.28 29.54 19.89
N LEU A 5 -1.87 29.40 18.70
CA LEU A 5 -2.06 28.12 18.02
C LEU A 5 -0.69 27.63 17.52
N LEU A 6 -0.14 26.63 18.19
CA LEU A 6 1.02 25.88 17.72
C LEU A 6 0.56 25.00 16.54
N ALA A 7 0.91 25.41 15.34
CA ALA A 7 0.80 24.56 14.15
C ALA A 7 1.87 23.45 14.26
N LEU A 8 1.41 22.22 14.37
CA LEU A 8 2.27 21.02 14.24
C LEU A 8 2.79 20.95 12.80
N PRO A 9 4.09 20.67 12.57
CA PRO A 9 4.61 20.50 11.24
C PRO A 9 3.97 19.24 10.61
N ALA A 10 3.42 19.40 9.39
CA ALA A 10 3.02 18.27 8.56
C ALA A 10 4.25 17.36 8.35
N ALA A 11 4.11 16.09 8.69
CA ALA A 11 5.14 15.09 8.43
C ALA A 11 5.40 15.05 6.91
N THR A 12 6.58 15.51 6.50
CA THR A 12 7.02 15.37 5.11
C THR A 12 7.42 13.91 4.89
N TRP A 13 6.51 13.15 4.34
CA TRP A 13 6.76 11.78 3.92
C TRP A 13 7.82 11.77 2.82
N ALA A 14 8.80 10.89 2.94
CA ALA A 14 9.89 10.79 2.00
C ALA A 14 9.33 10.52 0.59
N THR A 15 9.42 11.51 -0.27
CA THR A 15 9.10 11.38 -1.70
C THR A 15 10.00 10.32 -2.31
N ALA A 16 9.45 9.44 -3.14
CA ALA A 16 10.24 8.55 -3.99
C ALA A 16 11.36 9.35 -4.67
N GLY A 17 12.59 8.89 -4.54
CA GLY A 17 13.75 9.58 -5.11
C GLY A 17 13.63 9.75 -6.63
N PRO A 18 14.50 10.57 -7.25
CA PRO A 18 14.41 10.93 -8.67
C PRO A 18 14.33 9.67 -9.54
N GLU A 19 13.49 9.76 -10.58
CA GLU A 19 13.34 8.68 -11.57
C GLU A 19 14.69 8.33 -12.18
N GLY A 20 15.06 7.05 -12.17
CA GLY A 20 16.21 6.57 -12.91
C GLY A 20 15.99 6.73 -14.42
N ALA A 21 17.06 6.81 -15.21
CA ALA A 21 17.00 6.96 -16.67
C ALA A 21 16.17 5.87 -17.38
N ASP A 22 15.92 4.73 -16.72
CA ASP A 22 15.09 3.61 -17.21
C ASP A 22 13.61 3.73 -16.79
N GLY A 23 13.19 4.83 -16.15
CA GLY A 23 11.87 5.00 -15.54
C GLY A 23 11.69 4.21 -14.24
N GLY A 24 12.78 3.71 -13.65
CA GLY A 24 12.78 3.02 -12.35
C GLY A 24 12.65 3.99 -11.18
N ALA A 25 12.55 3.44 -9.98
CA ALA A 25 12.50 4.19 -8.73
C ALA A 25 13.42 3.60 -7.67
N ARG A 26 13.91 4.46 -6.78
CA ARG A 26 14.64 4.06 -5.57
C ARG A 26 13.79 4.33 -4.34
N LEU A 27 13.82 3.39 -3.41
CA LEU A 27 13.20 3.53 -2.09
C LEU A 27 14.05 2.79 -1.06
N SER A 28 13.81 3.07 0.23
CA SER A 28 14.42 2.30 1.30
C SER A 28 13.44 1.31 1.93
N ILE A 29 13.96 0.16 2.33
CA ILE A 29 13.25 -0.89 3.05
C ILE A 29 13.86 -0.99 4.45
N CYS A 30 13.01 -0.95 5.48
CA CYS A 30 13.39 -1.15 6.88
C CYS A 30 13.57 -2.63 7.19
N TYR A 31 14.51 -2.96 8.08
CA TYR A 31 14.71 -4.29 8.64
C TYR A 31 15.51 -4.23 9.95
N ASN A 32 15.70 -5.37 10.60
CA ASN A 32 16.38 -5.53 11.89
C ASN A 32 15.62 -4.92 13.07
N TYR A 33 14.27 -4.98 13.03
CA TYR A 33 13.35 -4.56 14.08
C TYR A 33 13.36 -3.04 14.37
N GLY A 34 12.18 -2.45 14.27
CA GLY A 34 12.00 -1.02 14.54
C GLY A 34 12.73 -0.13 13.57
N CYS A 35 12.98 -0.56 12.34
CA CYS A 35 13.73 0.20 11.34
C CYS A 35 15.19 0.50 11.76
N ALA A 36 15.81 -0.40 12.54
CA ALA A 36 17.20 -0.22 12.98
C ALA A 36 18.20 -0.23 11.81
N SER A 37 17.82 -0.84 10.69
CA SER A 37 18.57 -0.80 9.44
C SER A 37 17.67 -0.42 8.27
N GLU A 38 18.24 0.25 7.27
CA GLU A 38 17.57 0.56 6.01
C GLU A 38 18.44 0.13 4.82
N GLY A 39 17.82 -0.56 3.87
CA GLY A 39 18.46 -0.94 2.62
C GLY A 39 17.89 -0.19 1.44
N SER A 40 18.74 0.37 0.58
CA SER A 40 18.28 1.02 -0.66
C SER A 40 17.93 -0.03 -1.71
N VAL A 41 16.73 0.07 -2.28
CA VAL A 41 16.21 -0.83 -3.32
C VAL A 41 15.94 -0.03 -4.59
N HIS A 42 16.44 -0.51 -5.71
CA HIS A 42 16.12 0.01 -7.02
C HIS A 42 15.13 -0.92 -7.72
N VAL A 43 13.92 -0.42 -7.95
CA VAL A 43 12.91 -1.11 -8.77
C VAL A 43 13.00 -0.60 -10.20
N ARG A 44 13.37 -1.47 -11.14
CA ARG A 44 13.56 -1.10 -12.55
C ARG A 44 12.23 -0.70 -13.22
N GLY A 45 12.29 0.25 -14.16
CA GLY A 45 11.14 0.73 -14.91
C GLY A 45 10.27 -0.36 -15.55
N PRO A 46 10.83 -1.37 -16.25
CA PRO A 46 10.04 -2.47 -16.79
C PRO A 46 9.26 -3.26 -15.73
N THR A 47 9.80 -3.40 -14.52
CA THR A 47 9.10 -4.06 -13.40
C THR A 47 7.93 -3.23 -12.92
N LEU A 48 8.13 -1.91 -12.74
CA LEU A 48 7.07 -0.98 -12.34
C LEU A 48 5.95 -0.90 -13.37
N ARG A 49 6.29 -0.84 -14.68
CA ARG A 49 5.29 -0.86 -15.74
C ARG A 49 4.42 -2.12 -15.70
N ARG A 50 5.04 -3.31 -15.59
CA ARG A 50 4.31 -4.59 -15.51
C ARG A 50 3.39 -4.66 -14.29
N ILE A 51 3.82 -4.13 -13.16
CA ILE A 51 2.98 -4.03 -11.95
C ILE A 51 1.83 -3.06 -12.21
N GLY A 52 2.10 -1.88 -12.77
CA GLY A 52 1.09 -0.89 -13.13
C GLY A 52 0.04 -1.44 -14.10
N GLU A 53 0.46 -2.15 -15.16
CA GLU A 53 -0.45 -2.79 -16.12
C GLU A 53 -1.35 -3.82 -15.45
N ARG A 54 -0.83 -4.63 -14.52
CA ARG A 54 -1.63 -5.59 -13.75
C ARG A 54 -2.65 -4.91 -12.85
N LEU A 55 -2.26 -3.85 -12.17
CA LEU A 55 -3.15 -3.06 -11.32
C LEU A 55 -4.22 -2.34 -12.15
N ALA A 56 -3.83 -1.74 -13.28
CA ALA A 56 -4.75 -1.06 -14.20
C ALA A 56 -5.81 -1.99 -14.80
N ALA A 57 -5.55 -3.29 -14.86
CA ALA A 57 -6.52 -4.29 -15.31
C ALA A 57 -7.59 -4.63 -14.26
N ALA A 58 -7.53 -4.07 -13.04
CA ALA A 58 -8.58 -4.21 -12.04
C ALA A 58 -9.85 -3.45 -12.51
N ARG A 59 -11.00 -4.08 -12.33
CA ARG A 59 -12.31 -3.53 -12.73
C ARG A 59 -13.04 -2.83 -11.58
N ASN A 60 -12.67 -3.19 -10.35
CA ASN A 60 -13.25 -2.66 -9.10
C ASN A 60 -12.19 -2.64 -7.99
N ALA A 61 -12.57 -2.10 -6.83
CA ALA A 61 -11.68 -1.97 -5.69
C ALA A 61 -11.24 -3.34 -5.12
N ALA A 62 -12.11 -4.33 -5.12
CA ALA A 62 -11.78 -5.68 -4.63
C ALA A 62 -10.69 -6.33 -5.49
N GLU A 63 -10.83 -6.28 -6.82
CA GLU A 63 -9.79 -6.78 -7.72
C GLU A 63 -8.47 -6.00 -7.61
N GLU A 64 -8.53 -4.68 -7.36
CA GLU A 64 -7.31 -3.91 -7.15
C GLU A 64 -6.60 -4.37 -5.86
N ARG A 65 -7.32 -4.62 -4.76
CA ARG A 65 -6.74 -5.16 -3.52
C ARG A 65 -6.08 -6.52 -3.72
N GLU A 66 -6.73 -7.44 -4.42
CA GLU A 66 -6.17 -8.76 -4.72
C GLU A 66 -4.85 -8.64 -5.51
N ARG A 67 -4.84 -7.80 -6.56
CA ARG A 67 -3.66 -7.57 -7.39
C ARG A 67 -2.57 -6.83 -6.63
N LEU A 68 -2.96 -5.91 -5.74
CA LEU A 68 -2.05 -5.15 -4.90
C LEU A 68 -1.30 -6.05 -3.90
N ALA A 69 -1.99 -7.02 -3.31
CA ALA A 69 -1.36 -8.04 -2.46
C ALA A 69 -0.18 -8.73 -3.18
N GLY A 70 -0.41 -9.18 -4.40
CA GLY A 70 0.63 -9.78 -5.25
C GLY A 70 1.72 -8.81 -5.69
N ALA A 71 1.37 -7.54 -5.93
CA ALA A 71 2.33 -6.49 -6.30
C ALA A 71 3.30 -6.19 -5.15
N VAL A 72 2.79 -6.10 -3.91
CA VAL A 72 3.62 -5.91 -2.70
C VAL A 72 4.59 -7.08 -2.53
N GLY A 73 4.12 -8.32 -2.59
CA GLY A 73 5.00 -9.49 -2.54
C GLY A 73 6.07 -9.48 -3.65
N GLY A 74 5.67 -9.09 -4.87
CA GLY A 74 6.60 -8.94 -5.99
C GLY A 74 7.69 -7.90 -5.74
N LEU A 75 7.36 -6.79 -5.11
CA LEU A 75 8.31 -5.73 -4.74
C LEU A 75 9.24 -6.18 -3.60
N TYR A 76 8.73 -6.94 -2.62
CA TYR A 76 9.58 -7.55 -1.59
C TYR A 76 10.55 -8.57 -2.17
N ARG A 77 10.17 -9.37 -3.18
CA ARG A 77 11.12 -10.22 -3.91
C ARG A 77 12.23 -9.42 -4.57
N VAL A 78 11.92 -8.26 -5.15
CA VAL A 78 12.95 -7.35 -5.68
C VAL A 78 13.85 -6.83 -4.57
N ALA A 79 13.29 -6.43 -3.42
CA ALA A 79 14.06 -6.00 -2.25
C ALA A 79 14.98 -7.10 -1.73
N ALA A 80 14.52 -8.33 -1.66
CA ALA A 80 15.29 -9.50 -1.22
C ALA A 80 16.53 -9.79 -2.08
N THR A 81 16.56 -9.36 -3.34
CA THR A 81 17.75 -9.48 -4.20
C THR A 81 18.80 -8.40 -3.96
N GLN A 82 18.48 -7.38 -3.18
CA GLN A 82 19.30 -6.18 -3.00
C GLN A 82 19.61 -5.85 -1.53
N THR A 83 18.91 -6.49 -0.60
CA THR A 83 19.02 -6.27 0.84
C THR A 83 18.97 -7.61 1.59
N ALA A 84 19.17 -7.59 2.90
CA ALA A 84 19.13 -8.79 3.73
C ALA A 84 17.71 -9.35 3.97
N VAL A 85 16.64 -8.65 3.56
CA VAL A 85 15.25 -9.03 3.88
C VAL A 85 14.79 -10.38 3.30
N ALA A 86 15.60 -11.04 2.48
CA ALA A 86 15.36 -12.43 2.05
C ALA A 86 15.27 -13.42 3.23
N ALA A 87 15.87 -13.07 4.36
CA ALA A 87 15.86 -13.88 5.58
C ALA A 87 14.53 -13.80 6.37
N ASP A 88 13.69 -12.82 6.07
CA ASP A 88 12.46 -12.58 6.79
C ASP A 88 11.40 -13.68 6.61
N ARG A 89 10.66 -13.98 7.67
CA ARG A 89 9.61 -15.02 7.73
C ARG A 89 8.36 -14.47 8.39
N ALA A 90 7.24 -15.10 8.06
CA ALA A 90 5.93 -14.73 8.58
C ALA A 90 5.88 -14.77 10.11
N GLY A 91 5.33 -13.72 10.72
CA GLY A 91 4.90 -13.70 12.11
C GLY A 91 5.98 -13.88 13.16
N ASN A 92 7.24 -13.71 12.80
CA ASN A 92 8.36 -13.89 13.70
C ASN A 92 8.42 -12.79 14.78
N LEU A 93 8.17 -13.18 16.00
CA LEU A 93 8.26 -12.30 17.19
C LEU A 93 9.56 -12.48 17.97
N LEU A 94 10.29 -13.59 17.77
CA LEU A 94 11.37 -14.03 18.66
C LEU A 94 12.72 -14.26 17.93
N ASP A 95 12.82 -13.93 16.67
CA ASP A 95 14.06 -14.11 15.88
C ASP A 95 14.87 -12.82 15.70
N GLY A 96 14.62 -11.82 16.55
CA GLY A 96 15.39 -10.57 16.61
C GLY A 96 16.85 -10.87 16.95
N GLY A 97 17.73 -10.66 15.99
CA GLY A 97 19.18 -10.93 16.11
C GLY A 97 19.75 -11.60 14.86
N ALA A 98 18.90 -12.12 13.98
CA ALA A 98 19.32 -12.53 12.65
C ALA A 98 19.18 -11.37 11.66
N ASP A 99 20.24 -11.07 10.92
CA ASP A 99 20.24 -9.97 9.93
C ASP A 99 19.16 -10.17 8.86
N GLY A 100 18.44 -9.08 8.55
CA GLY A 100 17.39 -9.07 7.54
C GLY A 100 16.00 -9.45 8.04
N ARG A 101 15.83 -9.75 9.32
CA ARG A 101 14.49 -10.00 9.92
C ARG A 101 13.72 -8.70 10.09
N MET A 102 12.41 -8.80 9.98
CA MET A 102 11.52 -7.64 10.01
C MET A 102 10.43 -7.82 11.05
N ASP A 103 10.22 -6.82 11.90
CA ASP A 103 9.06 -6.73 12.78
C ASP A 103 7.88 -6.00 12.10
N CYS A 104 6.78 -5.85 12.81
CA CYS A 104 5.60 -5.16 12.28
C CYS A 104 5.85 -3.67 11.97
N ILE A 105 6.83 -3.02 12.60
CA ILE A 105 7.21 -1.64 12.30
C ILE A 105 7.94 -1.58 10.96
N ASP A 106 8.90 -2.49 10.75
CA ASP A 106 9.63 -2.63 9.49
C ASP A 106 8.67 -2.90 8.33
N HIS A 107 7.75 -3.86 8.51
CA HIS A 107 6.75 -4.23 7.51
C HIS A 107 5.80 -3.07 7.21
N SER A 108 5.21 -2.43 8.22
CA SER A 108 4.25 -1.34 8.02
C SER A 108 4.91 -0.15 7.32
N THR A 109 6.14 0.21 7.73
CA THR A 109 6.90 1.31 7.13
C THR A 109 7.28 1.00 5.69
N SER A 110 7.86 -0.15 5.45
CA SER A 110 8.32 -0.56 4.11
C SER A 110 7.14 -0.75 3.15
N THR A 111 6.07 -1.43 3.59
CA THR A 111 4.87 -1.62 2.77
C THR A 111 4.21 -0.29 2.44
N THR A 112 4.12 0.65 3.39
CA THR A 112 3.59 1.99 3.12
C THR A 112 4.41 2.70 2.03
N ARG A 113 5.74 2.64 2.09
CA ARG A 113 6.63 3.21 1.05
C ARG A 113 6.42 2.56 -0.32
N LEU A 114 6.24 1.23 -0.37
CA LEU A 114 5.94 0.50 -1.61
C LEU A 114 4.59 0.92 -2.20
N LEU A 115 3.56 1.05 -1.37
CA LEU A 115 2.23 1.49 -1.78
C LEU A 115 2.25 2.94 -2.28
N GLN A 116 2.95 3.85 -1.59
CA GLN A 116 3.13 5.24 -2.00
C GLN A 116 3.87 5.36 -3.34
N LEU A 117 4.87 4.49 -3.59
CA LEU A 117 5.51 4.42 -4.91
C LEU A 117 4.52 4.05 -6.00
N LEU A 118 3.64 3.07 -5.77
CA LEU A 118 2.61 2.66 -6.73
C LEU A 118 1.55 3.76 -6.93
N GLU A 119 1.14 4.42 -5.85
CA GLU A 119 0.20 5.55 -5.92
C GLU A 119 0.78 6.73 -6.69
N ALA A 120 2.01 7.14 -6.40
CA ALA A 120 2.71 8.22 -7.09
C ALA A 120 2.90 7.95 -8.60
N ARG A 121 2.88 6.67 -9.00
CA ARG A 121 2.91 6.22 -10.40
C ARG A 121 1.52 6.13 -11.04
N GLY A 122 0.47 6.52 -10.33
CA GLY A 122 -0.92 6.42 -10.81
C GLY A 122 -1.40 4.98 -10.98
N ALA A 123 -0.76 4.01 -10.32
CA ALA A 123 -1.12 2.60 -10.44
C ALA A 123 -2.34 2.22 -9.60
N LEU A 124 -2.71 3.02 -8.58
CA LEU A 124 -3.89 2.81 -7.74
C LEU A 124 -5.06 3.65 -8.27
N ARG A 125 -6.08 2.99 -8.79
CA ARG A 125 -7.27 3.62 -9.38
C ARG A 125 -8.43 3.73 -8.41
N PHE A 126 -8.54 2.78 -7.49
CA PHE A 126 -9.66 2.64 -6.57
C PHE A 126 -9.29 2.97 -5.13
N HIS A 127 -8.00 3.04 -4.81
CA HIS A 127 -7.52 3.30 -3.46
C HIS A 127 -6.52 4.46 -3.41
N ARG A 128 -6.41 5.05 -2.23
CA ARG A 128 -5.28 5.91 -1.83
C ARG A 128 -4.56 5.31 -0.63
N VAL A 129 -3.29 5.65 -0.47
CA VAL A 129 -2.51 5.27 0.69
C VAL A 129 -2.79 6.28 1.81
N VAL A 130 -3.05 5.77 3.00
CA VAL A 130 -3.27 6.60 4.19
C VAL A 130 -2.32 6.20 5.30
N GLU A 131 -2.39 6.88 6.46
CA GLU A 131 -1.54 6.60 7.61
C GLU A 131 -1.62 5.14 8.05
N PRO A 132 -0.50 4.51 8.40
CA PRO A 132 -0.48 3.17 8.97
C PRO A 132 -1.36 3.06 10.21
N ALA A 133 -2.03 1.93 10.36
CA ALA A 133 -2.83 1.64 11.54
C ALA A 133 -2.01 0.89 12.59
N ARG A 134 -2.40 1.09 13.85
CA ARG A 134 -1.90 0.34 15.00
C ARG A 134 -3.06 -0.31 15.73
N ARG A 135 -2.92 -1.60 16.04
CA ARG A 135 -3.78 -2.28 17.01
C ARG A 135 -2.97 -2.67 18.23
N THR A 136 -3.63 -2.72 19.38
CA THR A 136 -3.03 -3.14 20.65
C THR A 136 -3.89 -4.24 21.25
N ARG A 137 -3.28 -5.38 21.57
CA ARG A 137 -3.92 -6.48 22.33
C ARG A 137 -3.10 -6.72 23.57
N LEU A 138 -3.67 -6.40 24.73
CA LEU A 138 -2.96 -6.37 26.00
C LEU A 138 -1.74 -5.44 25.92
N ILE A 139 -0.53 -5.99 25.91
CA ILE A 139 0.73 -5.23 25.79
C ILE A 139 1.35 -5.34 24.38
N LEU A 140 0.84 -6.24 23.53
CA LEU A 140 1.36 -6.44 22.19
C LEU A 140 0.77 -5.41 21.24
N GLN A 141 1.64 -4.71 20.53
CA GLN A 141 1.28 -3.77 19.48
C GLN A 141 1.59 -4.38 18.11
N HIS A 142 0.70 -4.14 17.14
CA HIS A 142 0.92 -4.52 15.76
C HIS A 142 0.58 -3.36 14.84
N PHE A 143 1.42 -3.13 13.84
CA PHE A 143 1.31 -2.05 12.87
C PHE A 143 1.11 -2.62 11.47
N SER A 144 0.33 -1.94 10.64
CA SER A 144 0.16 -2.31 9.24
C SER A 144 -0.04 -1.08 8.36
N ALA A 145 0.38 -1.17 7.10
CA ALA A 145 0.05 -0.19 6.08
C ALA A 145 -1.45 -0.19 5.80
N VAL A 146 -2.00 0.96 5.38
CA VAL A 146 -3.44 1.12 5.15
C VAL A 146 -3.71 1.80 3.81
N ILE A 147 -4.71 1.29 3.12
CA ILE A 147 -5.32 1.91 1.94
C ILE A 147 -6.78 2.25 2.21
N GLU A 148 -7.29 3.27 1.53
CA GLU A 148 -8.67 3.74 1.65
C GLU A 148 -9.33 3.81 0.29
N VAL A 149 -10.58 3.34 0.19
CA VAL A 149 -11.37 3.34 -1.04
C VAL A 149 -11.73 4.78 -1.43
N LEU A 150 -11.44 5.14 -2.67
CA LEU A 150 -11.75 6.44 -3.26
C LEU A 150 -13.23 6.54 -3.61
N SER A 151 -13.80 7.73 -3.43
CA SER A 151 -15.10 8.08 -4.02
C SER A 151 -15.05 8.12 -5.55
N VAL A 152 -16.21 8.09 -6.18
CA VAL A 152 -16.33 8.24 -7.65
C VAL A 152 -15.69 9.55 -8.13
N ALA A 153 -15.95 10.66 -7.42
CA ALA A 153 -15.39 11.95 -7.76
C ALA A 153 -13.86 11.95 -7.73
N GLU A 154 -13.25 11.42 -6.65
CA GLU A 154 -11.79 11.32 -6.52
C GLU A 154 -11.16 10.43 -7.60
N ARG A 155 -11.87 9.37 -8.04
CA ARG A 155 -11.39 8.52 -9.16
C ARG A 155 -11.42 9.24 -10.49
N ILE A 156 -12.47 10.04 -10.73
CA ILE A 156 -12.58 10.87 -11.94
C ILE A 156 -11.45 11.89 -11.99
N ASP A 157 -11.15 12.56 -10.88
CA ASP A 157 -10.07 13.56 -10.80
C ASP A 157 -8.68 12.98 -11.07
N ARG A 158 -8.50 11.66 -10.88
CA ARG A 158 -7.25 10.96 -11.19
C ARG A 158 -7.13 10.50 -12.64
N LEU A 159 -8.18 10.61 -13.45
CA LEU A 159 -8.12 10.24 -14.86
C LEU A 159 -7.29 11.26 -15.64
N PRO A 160 -6.49 10.82 -16.64
CA PRO A 160 -5.80 11.72 -17.52
C PRO A 160 -6.77 12.70 -18.23
N PRO A 161 -6.36 13.95 -18.47
CA PRO A 161 -7.17 14.90 -19.20
C PRO A 161 -7.68 14.31 -20.54
N GLY A 162 -8.99 14.36 -20.77
CA GLY A 162 -9.65 13.80 -21.95
C GLY A 162 -10.21 12.38 -21.81
N GLN A 163 -9.84 11.62 -20.80
CA GLN A 163 -10.45 10.30 -20.55
C GLN A 163 -11.74 10.38 -19.73
N ALA A 164 -11.92 11.41 -18.94
CA ALA A 164 -13.15 11.63 -18.16
C ALA A 164 -14.42 11.76 -19.04
N LEU A 165 -14.29 12.18 -20.27
CA LEU A 165 -15.39 12.36 -21.22
C LEU A 165 -15.63 11.14 -22.15
N ALA A 166 -14.64 10.27 -22.34
CA ALA A 166 -14.74 9.15 -23.26
C ALA A 166 -15.63 7.99 -22.75
N GLY A 167 -15.96 7.98 -21.46
CA GLY A 167 -16.82 6.97 -20.82
C GLY A 167 -18.22 7.48 -20.49
N CYS A 168 -18.56 8.71 -20.84
CA CYS A 168 -19.85 9.31 -20.55
C CYS A 168 -20.89 8.93 -21.63
N ASN A 169 -21.70 7.93 -21.36
CA ASN A 169 -22.94 7.72 -22.09
C ASN A 169 -24.00 8.61 -21.42
N CYS A 170 -23.96 9.92 -21.74
CA CYS A 170 -24.89 10.90 -21.19
C CYS A 170 -26.25 10.70 -21.88
N THR A 171 -27.19 10.05 -21.22
CA THR A 171 -28.61 10.12 -21.54
C THR A 171 -29.26 11.21 -20.67
N GLU A 172 -30.32 11.86 -21.16
CA GLU A 172 -31.00 12.95 -20.48
C GLU A 172 -31.54 12.57 -19.08
N ASP A 173 -31.55 11.28 -18.71
CA ASP A 173 -32.07 10.74 -17.47
C ASP A 173 -31.03 10.38 -16.40
N GLY A 174 -29.77 10.74 -16.57
CA GLY A 174 -28.73 10.53 -15.56
C GLY A 174 -27.38 10.16 -16.12
N LEU A 175 -26.33 10.62 -15.46
CA LEU A 175 -24.94 10.33 -15.78
C LEU A 175 -24.61 8.87 -15.45
N VAL A 176 -24.68 7.97 -16.42
CA VAL A 176 -24.14 6.60 -16.29
C VAL A 176 -22.70 6.60 -16.77
N ILE A 177 -21.76 6.65 -15.83
CA ILE A 177 -20.33 6.50 -16.14
C ILE A 177 -20.07 5.01 -16.37
N GLY A 178 -20.01 4.62 -17.64
CA GLY A 178 -19.70 3.24 -18.03
C GLY A 178 -18.33 2.83 -17.47
N GLY A 179 -18.29 1.71 -16.73
CA GLY A 179 -17.07 1.15 -16.17
C GLY A 179 -16.74 1.56 -14.73
N ILE A 180 -17.56 2.38 -14.08
CA ILE A 180 -17.54 2.52 -12.62
C ILE A 180 -18.55 1.51 -12.10
N GLY A 181 -18.12 0.26 -11.88
CA GLY A 181 -18.95 -0.77 -11.26
C GLY A 181 -19.59 -0.23 -9.99
N GLU A 182 -20.88 -0.55 -9.77
CA GLU A 182 -21.56 -0.29 -8.50
C GLU A 182 -20.65 -0.82 -7.37
N ALA A 183 -20.49 -0.03 -6.33
CA ALA A 183 -19.75 -0.43 -5.15
C ALA A 183 -20.44 -1.69 -4.59
N ASP A 184 -19.80 -2.83 -4.72
CA ASP A 184 -20.18 -4.01 -3.98
C ASP A 184 -20.23 -3.64 -2.48
N GLY A 185 -21.18 -4.16 -1.71
CA GLY A 185 -21.52 -3.64 -0.38
C GLY A 185 -20.36 -3.41 0.60
N ASP A 186 -19.17 -3.96 0.30
CA ASP A 186 -17.93 -3.80 1.06
C ASP A 186 -17.00 -2.69 0.54
N ASP A 187 -17.24 -2.09 -0.65
CA ASP A 187 -16.35 -1.12 -1.29
C ASP A 187 -16.86 0.32 -1.19
N ARG A 188 -17.40 0.70 -0.05
CA ARG A 188 -17.90 2.06 0.18
C ARG A 188 -16.75 3.08 0.22
N PRO A 189 -16.92 4.27 -0.37
CA PRO A 189 -15.96 5.37 -0.25
C PRO A 189 -15.56 5.61 1.20
N GLY A 190 -14.26 5.77 1.45
CA GLY A 190 -13.72 5.94 2.79
C GLY A 190 -13.51 4.64 3.57
N GLN A 191 -13.91 3.49 3.03
CA GLN A 191 -13.62 2.20 3.65
C GLN A 191 -12.11 1.92 3.61
N ARG A 192 -11.56 1.47 4.74
CA ARG A 192 -10.12 1.24 4.90
C ARG A 192 -9.81 -0.24 4.97
N TYR A 193 -8.66 -0.59 4.40
CA TYR A 193 -8.11 -1.94 4.42
C TYR A 193 -6.65 -1.88 4.83
N VAL A 194 -6.22 -2.84 5.65
CA VAL A 194 -4.79 -3.04 5.89
C VAL A 194 -4.17 -3.81 4.75
N VAL A 195 -2.89 -3.55 4.49
CA VAL A 195 -2.03 -4.34 3.61
C VAL A 195 -0.88 -4.83 4.48
N ASP A 196 -1.03 -6.03 5.01
CA ASP A 196 -0.17 -6.57 6.06
C ASP A 196 0.74 -7.66 5.50
N SER A 197 1.99 -7.31 5.28
CA SER A 197 3.02 -8.22 4.78
C SER A 197 3.71 -9.01 5.88
N TRP A 198 3.49 -8.67 7.17
CA TRP A 198 4.09 -9.38 8.30
C TRP A 198 3.53 -10.80 8.48
N PHE A 199 2.32 -11.05 8.01
CA PHE A 199 1.67 -12.36 8.11
C PHE A 199 2.20 -13.41 7.13
N VAL A 200 3.09 -13.05 6.22
CA VAL A 200 3.55 -13.93 5.13
C VAL A 200 5.07 -13.91 5.01
N ASP A 201 5.65 -14.96 4.48
CA ASP A 201 7.07 -15.02 4.17
C ASP A 201 7.45 -13.93 3.14
N ASN A 202 8.71 -13.47 3.19
CA ASN A 202 9.17 -12.45 2.27
C ASN A 202 8.89 -12.82 0.81
N GLY A 203 8.18 -11.94 0.13
CA GLY A 203 7.86 -12.10 -1.28
C GLY A 203 6.54 -12.81 -1.57
N GLU A 204 5.84 -13.35 -0.58
CA GLU A 204 4.48 -13.85 -0.75
C GLU A 204 3.45 -12.70 -0.82
N PRO A 205 2.27 -12.90 -1.42
CA PRO A 205 1.23 -11.89 -1.46
C PRO A 205 0.84 -11.42 -0.05
N ALA A 206 0.81 -10.11 0.16
CA ALA A 206 0.42 -9.53 1.45
C ALA A 206 -1.03 -9.89 1.82
N VAL A 207 -1.34 -9.97 3.10
CA VAL A 207 -2.71 -10.14 3.59
C VAL A 207 -3.44 -8.80 3.50
N VAL A 208 -4.60 -8.78 2.84
CA VAL A 208 -5.45 -7.57 2.77
C VAL A 208 -6.77 -7.86 3.46
N LEU A 209 -7.10 -7.07 4.48
CA LEU A 209 -8.30 -7.24 5.30
C LEU A 209 -8.98 -5.88 5.55
N PRO A 210 -10.31 -5.84 5.73
CA PRO A 210 -10.98 -4.66 6.26
C PRO A 210 -10.32 -4.21 7.56
N LEU A 211 -10.06 -2.90 7.69
CA LEU A 211 -9.40 -2.34 8.88
C LEU A 211 -10.16 -2.70 10.17
N ALA A 212 -11.50 -2.69 10.14
CA ALA A 212 -12.31 -3.03 11.31
C ALA A 212 -12.12 -4.49 11.75
N GLU A 213 -12.02 -5.42 10.80
CA GLU A 213 -11.74 -6.84 11.07
C GLU A 213 -10.34 -6.99 11.68
N TRP A 214 -9.34 -6.36 11.05
CA TRP A 214 -7.97 -6.40 11.54
C TRP A 214 -7.83 -5.82 12.95
N LEU A 215 -8.48 -4.68 13.26
CA LEU A 215 -8.46 -4.08 14.60
C LEU A 215 -9.06 -5.02 15.67
N ASN A 216 -10.03 -5.85 15.28
CA ASN A 216 -10.64 -6.88 16.16
C ASN A 216 -9.82 -8.17 16.25
N GLY A 217 -8.62 -8.18 15.66
CA GLY A 217 -7.69 -9.32 15.72
C GLY A 217 -7.77 -10.27 14.53
N GLY A 218 -8.46 -9.89 13.45
CA GLY A 218 -8.43 -10.62 12.19
C GLY A 218 -7.03 -10.73 11.62
N GLY A 219 -6.80 -11.81 10.87
CA GLY A 219 -5.54 -12.16 10.24
C GLY A 219 -5.20 -13.63 10.42
N PRO A 220 -4.25 -14.17 9.62
CA PRO A 220 -3.74 -15.52 9.81
C PRO A 220 -3.14 -15.73 11.20
N ASN A 221 -3.34 -16.92 11.75
CA ASN A 221 -2.58 -17.34 12.93
C ASN A 221 -1.14 -17.65 12.50
N VAL A 222 -0.22 -16.78 12.84
CA VAL A 222 1.21 -16.98 12.69
C VAL A 222 1.77 -17.33 14.07
N GLN A 223 2.46 -18.46 14.18
CA GLN A 223 3.08 -18.94 15.42
C GLN A 223 4.59 -18.94 15.28
#